data_e926a65041f03c30586c5389d1d3d31b
#
_entry.id   e926a65041f03c30586c5389d1d3d31b
#
_cell.length_a   1.000
_cell.length_b   1.000
_cell.length_c   1.000
_cell.angle_alpha   90.00
_cell.angle_beta   90.00
_cell.angle_gamma   90.00
#
_symmetry.space_group_name_H-M   'P 1'
#
loop_
_entity.id
_entity.type
_entity.pdbx_description
1 polymer ?
#
loop_
_entity_poly.entity_id
_entity_poly.type
_entity_poly.pdbx_seq_one_letter_code
_entity_poly.pdbx_strand_id
1 'polypeptide(L)'
;RVLRENRGPDGGLYVPFREPVFSREEIDALKEKSFHQCVAEVLNRLFNTKLTRWDVEFCVGRYPVRLVNLPQRIIAGECWHNPEWTFDHLVHILAEQLRGGCPGADGGWAKTAVGIAVLFGIFGEFARAGITEHEKRVDISVVCGNFDLPMSAWYARAWGLPIGNIICCCNENGNLWNLIHHGQFRTDTVSVPTGTPEADVTLGANLNGTVIARNIDVQAESHRT
;
A
#
# COMPACT_ATOMS: atom_id res chain seq x y z
N ARG A 1 3.15 -15.23 -14.52
CA ARG A 1 1.72 -15.53 -14.62
C ARG A 1 0.91 -14.64 -13.67
N VAL A 2 1.24 -14.60 -12.38
CA VAL A 2 0.56 -13.80 -11.34
C VAL A 2 0.43 -12.32 -11.73
N LEU A 3 1.52 -11.70 -12.19
CA LEU A 3 1.53 -10.27 -12.56
C LEU A 3 0.75 -9.96 -13.85
N ARG A 4 0.56 -10.96 -14.71
CA ARG A 4 -0.14 -10.79 -16.00
C ARG A 4 -1.62 -11.11 -15.91
N GLU A 5 -1.97 -12.17 -15.19
CA GLU A 5 -3.35 -12.67 -15.15
C GLU A 5 -4.16 -12.13 -13.96
N ASN A 6 -3.50 -11.58 -12.92
CA ASN A 6 -4.06 -10.99 -11.70
C ASN A 6 -5.05 -11.89 -10.94
N ARG A 7 -5.76 -12.76 -11.63
CA ARG A 7 -6.80 -13.63 -11.08
C ARG A 7 -6.56 -15.09 -11.44
N GLY A 8 -6.89 -15.94 -10.51
CA GLY A 8 -6.95 -17.40 -10.72
C GLY A 8 -8.14 -17.81 -11.60
N PRO A 9 -8.17 -19.07 -12.04
CA PRO A 9 -9.30 -19.62 -12.80
C PRO A 9 -10.62 -19.58 -12.02
N ASP A 10 -10.56 -19.49 -10.71
CA ASP A 10 -11.68 -19.35 -9.78
C ASP A 10 -12.16 -17.89 -9.59
N GLY A 11 -11.53 -16.94 -10.29
CA GLY A 11 -11.78 -15.50 -10.16
C GLY A 11 -11.14 -14.83 -8.96
N GLY A 12 -10.49 -15.58 -8.04
CA GLY A 12 -9.78 -15.05 -6.88
C GLY A 12 -8.50 -14.32 -7.27
N LEU A 13 -8.09 -13.35 -6.44
CA LEU A 13 -6.81 -12.66 -6.59
C LEU A 13 -5.67 -13.59 -6.18
N TYR A 14 -4.56 -13.51 -6.92
CA TYR A 14 -3.33 -14.14 -6.47
C TYR A 14 -2.77 -13.37 -5.27
N VAL A 15 -2.47 -14.09 -4.21
CA VAL A 15 -1.80 -13.59 -3.01
C VAL A 15 -0.54 -14.41 -2.75
N PRO A 16 0.47 -13.88 -2.02
CA PRO A 16 1.67 -14.65 -1.72
C PRO A 16 1.35 -15.87 -0.88
N PHE A 17 1.91 -17.00 -1.26
CA PHE A 17 1.78 -18.25 -0.51
C PHE A 17 2.53 -18.19 0.84
N ARG A 18 3.62 -17.43 0.89
CA ARG A 18 4.40 -17.18 2.09
C ARG A 18 4.51 -15.69 2.32
N GLU A 19 4.13 -15.26 3.51
CA GLU A 19 4.25 -13.87 3.93
C GLU A 19 5.64 -13.64 4.51
N PRO A 20 6.39 -12.63 4.03
CA PRO A 20 7.71 -12.30 4.57
C PRO A 20 7.55 -11.49 5.85
N VAL A 21 7.44 -12.16 6.97
CA VAL A 21 7.43 -11.49 8.28
C VAL A 21 8.85 -10.99 8.58
N PHE A 22 8.95 -9.73 8.98
CA PHE A 22 10.20 -9.10 9.40
C PHE A 22 10.31 -9.15 10.92
N SER A 23 11.49 -9.51 11.42
CA SER A 23 11.75 -9.48 12.85
C SER A 23 11.84 -8.03 13.34
N ARG A 24 11.79 -7.85 14.67
CA ARG A 24 11.94 -6.53 15.28
C ARG A 24 13.28 -5.90 14.94
N GLU A 25 14.35 -6.69 14.97
CA GLU A 25 15.69 -6.26 14.63
C GLU A 25 15.80 -5.82 13.17
N GLU A 26 15.10 -6.50 12.26
CA GLU A 26 15.05 -6.12 10.85
C GLU A 26 14.29 -4.79 10.66
N ILE A 27 13.19 -4.57 11.40
CA ILE A 27 12.45 -3.30 11.40
C ILE A 27 13.32 -2.18 11.96
N ASP A 28 14.00 -2.41 13.08
CA ASP A 28 14.89 -1.41 13.69
C ASP A 28 16.07 -1.06 12.76
N ALA A 29 16.54 -2.00 11.95
CA ALA A 29 17.60 -1.79 10.99
C ALA A 29 17.17 -0.99 9.74
N LEU A 30 15.86 -0.71 9.55
CA LEU A 30 15.40 0.11 8.42
C LEU A 30 16.00 1.53 8.47
N LYS A 31 16.26 2.08 9.65
CA LYS A 31 16.87 3.41 9.81
C LYS A 31 18.26 3.52 9.19
N GLU A 32 18.98 2.42 9.06
CA GLU A 32 20.32 2.36 8.47
C GLU A 32 20.28 2.27 6.93
N LYS A 33 19.10 2.06 6.35
CA LYS A 33 18.88 1.87 4.91
C LYS A 33 18.21 3.09 4.31
N SER A 34 18.57 3.44 3.08
CA SER A 34 17.81 4.44 2.32
C SER A 34 16.42 3.91 1.97
N PHE A 35 15.49 4.82 1.68
CA PHE A 35 14.17 4.46 1.16
C PHE A 35 14.25 3.41 0.05
N HIS A 36 15.12 3.66 -0.94
CA HIS A 36 15.30 2.77 -2.09
C HIS A 36 15.81 1.37 -1.72
N GLN A 37 16.70 1.29 -0.72
CA GLN A 37 17.18 0.00 -0.21
C GLN A 37 16.07 -0.77 0.51
N CYS A 38 15.24 -0.09 1.31
CA CYS A 38 14.10 -0.70 1.97
C CYS A 38 13.11 -1.27 0.95
N VAL A 39 12.75 -0.48 -0.07
CA VAL A 39 11.83 -0.91 -1.14
C VAL A 39 12.40 -2.11 -1.89
N ALA A 40 13.66 -2.04 -2.33
CA ALA A 40 14.32 -3.14 -3.06
C ALA A 40 14.33 -4.43 -2.22
N GLU A 41 14.66 -4.35 -0.93
CA GLU A 41 14.72 -5.51 -0.04
C GLU A 41 13.36 -6.20 0.12
N VAL A 42 12.30 -5.42 0.33
CA VAL A 42 10.95 -5.98 0.47
C VAL A 42 10.51 -6.66 -0.81
N LEU A 43 10.68 -6.02 -1.96
CA LEU A 43 10.30 -6.60 -3.25
C LEU A 43 11.14 -7.84 -3.58
N ASN A 44 12.45 -7.82 -3.29
CA ASN A 44 13.31 -8.98 -3.49
C ASN A 44 12.90 -10.16 -2.61
N ARG A 45 12.53 -9.91 -1.35
CA ARG A 45 12.08 -10.95 -0.43
C ARG A 45 10.73 -11.54 -0.87
N LEU A 46 9.83 -10.72 -1.40
CA LEU A 46 8.52 -11.16 -1.90
C LEU A 46 8.60 -11.98 -3.17
N PHE A 47 9.38 -11.51 -4.12
CA PHE A 47 9.35 -12.03 -5.49
C PHE A 47 10.62 -12.78 -5.88
N ASN A 48 11.58 -12.93 -4.94
CA ASN A 48 12.89 -13.52 -5.22
C ASN A 48 13.59 -12.85 -6.42
N THR A 49 13.49 -11.52 -6.48
CA THR A 49 14.15 -10.67 -7.48
C THR A 49 15.53 -10.23 -6.99
N LYS A 50 16.25 -9.47 -7.82
CA LYS A 50 17.57 -8.91 -7.50
C LYS A 50 17.59 -7.40 -7.75
N LEU A 51 16.49 -6.72 -7.43
CA LEU A 51 16.40 -5.27 -7.53
C LEU A 51 17.49 -4.63 -6.66
N THR A 52 18.13 -3.62 -7.20
CA THR A 52 19.09 -2.79 -6.47
C THR A 52 18.43 -1.47 -6.05
N ARG A 53 19.09 -0.71 -5.18
CA ARG A 53 18.64 0.65 -4.89
C ARG A 53 18.54 1.53 -6.14
N TRP A 54 19.38 1.28 -7.12
CA TRP A 54 19.43 2.07 -8.36
C TRP A 54 18.22 1.80 -9.25
N ASP A 55 17.76 0.55 -9.30
CA ASP A 55 16.54 0.19 -10.03
C ASP A 55 15.34 0.91 -9.43
N VAL A 56 15.25 0.98 -8.10
CA VAL A 56 14.18 1.71 -7.41
C VAL A 56 14.33 3.22 -7.61
N GLU A 57 15.55 3.77 -7.49
CA GLU A 57 15.81 5.20 -7.70
C GLU A 57 15.47 5.63 -9.13
N PHE A 58 15.72 4.77 -10.11
CA PHE A 58 15.32 5.01 -11.50
C PHE A 58 13.80 5.15 -11.65
N CYS A 59 13.03 4.36 -10.91
CA CYS A 59 11.57 4.38 -10.96
C CYS A 59 10.95 5.58 -10.23
N VAL A 60 11.46 5.88 -9.03
CA VAL A 60 10.79 6.82 -8.10
C VAL A 60 11.59 8.10 -7.86
N GLY A 61 12.73 8.23 -8.52
CA GLY A 61 13.62 9.38 -8.37
C GLY A 61 14.43 9.36 -7.09
N ARG A 62 15.32 10.34 -6.98
CA ARG A 62 16.30 10.43 -5.88
C ARG A 62 15.67 10.78 -4.53
N TYR A 63 14.58 11.55 -4.54
CA TYR A 63 13.90 12.03 -3.34
C TYR A 63 12.41 11.67 -3.42
N PRO A 64 12.06 10.39 -3.23
CA PRO A 64 10.71 9.91 -3.51
C PRO A 64 9.65 10.37 -2.49
N VAL A 65 10.07 10.65 -1.26
CA VAL A 65 9.18 11.05 -0.18
C VAL A 65 9.76 12.23 0.58
N ARG A 66 8.95 13.26 0.79
CA ARG A 66 9.23 14.38 1.68
C ARG A 66 8.32 14.30 2.89
N LEU A 67 8.91 14.32 4.09
CA LEU A 67 8.16 14.35 5.33
C LEU A 67 7.88 15.81 5.74
N VAL A 68 6.61 16.16 5.89
CA VAL A 68 6.15 17.48 6.30
C VAL A 68 5.39 17.39 7.62
N ASN A 69 5.88 18.09 8.63
CA ASN A 69 5.20 18.20 9.91
C ASN A 69 4.01 19.15 9.80
N LEU A 70 2.84 18.67 10.12
CA LEU A 70 1.60 19.43 10.22
C LEU A 70 1.23 19.61 11.69
N PRO A 71 0.31 20.52 12.03
CA PRO A 71 -0.24 20.66 13.38
C PRO A 71 -0.79 19.33 13.92
N GLN A 72 -0.95 19.24 15.25
CA GLN A 72 -1.56 18.07 15.93
C GLN A 72 -0.82 16.75 15.78
N ARG A 73 0.53 16.78 15.62
CA ARG A 73 1.38 15.61 15.45
C ARG A 73 1.07 14.79 14.19
N ILE A 74 0.56 15.43 13.17
CA ILE A 74 0.36 14.82 11.86
C ILE A 74 1.62 15.01 11.03
N ILE A 75 2.01 13.96 10.31
CA ILE A 75 3.12 13.99 9.36
C ILE A 75 2.58 13.59 8.01
N ALA A 76 2.71 14.47 7.04
CA ALA A 76 2.38 14.16 5.65
C ALA A 76 3.62 13.61 4.94
N GLY A 77 3.48 12.43 4.36
CA GLY A 77 4.46 11.88 3.42
C GLY A 77 4.10 12.34 2.01
N GLU A 78 4.75 13.41 1.55
CA GLU A 78 4.52 13.97 0.23
C GLU A 78 5.31 13.21 -0.83
N CYS A 79 4.61 12.65 -1.81
CA CYS A 79 5.19 11.93 -2.95
C CYS A 79 5.08 12.71 -4.27
N TRP A 80 4.36 13.82 -4.30
CA TRP A 80 4.00 14.57 -5.49
C TRP A 80 5.10 15.48 -6.06
N HIS A 81 6.15 15.76 -5.31
CA HIS A 81 7.27 16.60 -5.75
C HIS A 81 8.14 15.97 -6.84
N ASN A 82 7.94 14.70 -7.12
CA ASN A 82 8.49 14.03 -8.28
C ASN A 82 7.36 13.68 -9.25
N PRO A 83 7.15 14.44 -10.34
CA PRO A 83 6.02 14.27 -11.25
C PRO A 83 6.05 12.93 -12.01
N GLU A 84 7.22 12.30 -12.12
CA GLU A 84 7.38 10.99 -12.76
C GLU A 84 7.21 9.83 -11.78
N TRP A 85 7.01 10.13 -10.49
CA TRP A 85 6.89 9.12 -9.47
C TRP A 85 5.50 8.46 -9.52
N THR A 86 5.46 7.21 -9.93
CA THR A 86 4.25 6.41 -9.89
C THR A 86 4.56 5.01 -9.40
N PHE A 87 3.64 4.40 -8.67
CA PHE A 87 3.74 2.98 -8.33
C PHE A 87 3.83 2.09 -9.57
N ASP A 88 3.27 2.53 -10.67
CA ASP A 88 3.24 1.79 -11.92
C ASP A 88 4.64 1.55 -12.48
N HIS A 89 5.56 2.51 -12.36
CA HIS A 89 6.96 2.31 -12.78
C HIS A 89 7.64 1.18 -12.01
N LEU A 90 7.43 1.10 -10.68
CA LEU A 90 7.95 -0.02 -9.88
C LEU A 90 7.29 -1.34 -10.26
N VAL A 91 6.00 -1.34 -10.56
CA VAL A 91 5.28 -2.53 -11.03
C VAL A 91 5.83 -2.99 -12.37
N HIS A 92 6.12 -2.08 -13.30
CA HIS A 92 6.69 -2.40 -14.61
C HIS A 92 8.09 -3.02 -14.48
N ILE A 93 9.00 -2.41 -13.74
CA ILE A 93 10.36 -2.95 -13.57
C ILE A 93 10.34 -4.31 -12.86
N LEU A 94 9.43 -4.49 -11.90
CA LEU A 94 9.22 -5.77 -11.25
C LEU A 94 8.75 -6.83 -12.25
N ALA A 95 7.82 -6.47 -13.12
CA ALA A 95 7.31 -7.35 -14.17
C ALA A 95 8.40 -7.76 -15.17
N GLU A 96 9.26 -6.83 -15.57
CA GLU A 96 10.41 -7.11 -16.44
C GLU A 96 11.40 -8.07 -15.77
N GLN A 97 11.78 -7.85 -14.53
CA GLN A 97 12.66 -8.72 -13.75
C GLN A 97 12.11 -10.14 -13.63
N LEU A 98 10.82 -10.27 -13.47
CA LEU A 98 10.13 -11.57 -13.35
C LEU A 98 9.83 -12.20 -14.72
N ARG A 99 10.23 -11.59 -15.83
CA ARG A 99 9.90 -12.03 -17.19
C ARG A 99 8.39 -12.26 -17.37
N GLY A 100 7.57 -11.47 -16.66
CA GLY A 100 6.12 -11.65 -16.58
C GLY A 100 5.33 -10.96 -17.68
N GLY A 101 5.98 -10.13 -18.50
CA GLY A 101 5.30 -9.26 -19.46
C GLY A 101 4.62 -8.07 -18.80
N CYS A 102 3.87 -7.29 -19.57
CA CYS A 102 3.18 -6.11 -19.07
C CYS A 102 2.13 -6.50 -18.01
N PRO A 103 2.10 -5.83 -16.85
CA PRO A 103 1.04 -6.04 -15.87
C PRO A 103 -0.33 -5.74 -16.49
N GLY A 104 -1.36 -6.47 -16.04
CA GLY A 104 -2.74 -6.12 -16.40
C GLY A 104 -3.10 -4.70 -15.95
N ALA A 105 -4.08 -4.09 -16.59
CA ALA A 105 -4.49 -2.71 -16.38
C ALA A 105 -4.74 -2.35 -14.90
N ASP A 106 -5.20 -3.31 -14.10
CA ASP A 106 -5.50 -3.10 -12.68
C ASP A 106 -4.29 -3.33 -11.76
N GLY A 107 -3.11 -3.72 -12.31
CA GLY A 107 -1.89 -4.00 -11.54
C GLY A 107 -1.99 -5.11 -10.50
N GLY A 108 -3.19 -5.50 -10.13
CA GLY A 108 -3.50 -6.59 -9.20
C GLY A 108 -2.70 -6.53 -7.91
N TRP A 109 -2.29 -7.70 -7.41
CA TRP A 109 -1.51 -7.80 -6.19
C TRP A 109 -0.12 -7.16 -6.28
N ALA A 110 0.40 -6.92 -7.50
CA ALA A 110 1.68 -6.24 -7.67
C ALA A 110 1.64 -4.79 -7.18
N LYS A 111 0.54 -4.07 -7.37
CA LYS A 111 0.37 -2.71 -6.81
C LYS A 111 0.36 -2.74 -5.29
N THR A 112 -0.37 -3.67 -4.69
CA THR A 112 -0.36 -3.88 -3.23
C THR A 112 1.04 -4.18 -2.73
N ALA A 113 1.79 -5.06 -3.41
CA ALA A 113 3.15 -5.42 -3.04
C ALA A 113 4.11 -4.22 -3.10
N VAL A 114 4.01 -3.40 -4.15
CA VAL A 114 4.77 -2.16 -4.27
C VAL A 114 4.38 -1.18 -3.17
N GLY A 115 3.09 -1.03 -2.89
CA GLY A 115 2.60 -0.20 -1.78
C GLY A 115 3.15 -0.64 -0.43
N ILE A 116 3.22 -1.94 -0.16
CA ILE A 116 3.85 -2.49 1.05
C ILE A 116 5.33 -2.07 1.10
N ALA A 117 6.07 -2.30 0.02
CA ALA A 117 7.49 -1.96 -0.03
C ALA A 117 7.75 -0.47 0.18
N VAL A 118 6.91 0.39 -0.41
CA VAL A 118 6.97 1.85 -0.20
C VAL A 118 6.70 2.23 1.24
N LEU A 119 5.74 1.59 1.93
CA LEU A 119 5.51 1.82 3.36
C LEU A 119 6.72 1.46 4.20
N PHE A 120 7.42 0.36 3.91
CA PHE A 120 8.68 0.03 4.57
C PHE A 120 9.74 1.12 4.34
N GLY A 121 9.82 1.67 3.12
CA GLY A 121 10.69 2.81 2.82
C GLY A 121 10.33 4.05 3.64
N ILE A 122 9.04 4.41 3.72
CA ILE A 122 8.56 5.55 4.51
C ILE A 122 8.86 5.36 6.00
N PHE A 123 8.63 4.16 6.53
CA PHE A 123 8.96 3.86 7.93
C PHE A 123 10.46 3.91 8.22
N GLY A 124 11.31 3.54 7.25
CA GLY A 124 12.76 3.77 7.32
C GLY A 124 13.10 5.24 7.45
N GLU A 125 12.45 6.13 6.69
CA GLU A 125 12.61 7.58 6.82
C GLU A 125 12.09 8.10 8.18
N PHE A 126 10.95 7.59 8.67
CA PHE A 126 10.44 7.94 9.99
C PHE A 126 11.40 7.54 11.11
N ALA A 127 11.94 6.34 11.04
CA ALA A 127 12.92 5.86 12.03
C ALA A 127 14.20 6.69 12.00
N ARG A 128 14.68 7.08 10.82
CA ARG A 128 15.86 7.94 10.65
C ARG A 128 15.63 9.36 11.17
N ALA A 129 14.41 9.87 11.01
CA ALA A 129 14.00 11.17 11.53
C ALA A 129 13.66 11.14 13.04
N GLY A 130 13.77 9.99 13.70
CA GLY A 130 13.45 9.85 15.13
C GLY A 130 11.94 9.97 15.44
N ILE A 131 11.08 9.77 14.45
CA ILE A 131 9.62 9.89 14.58
C ILE A 131 9.04 8.62 15.19
N THR A 132 9.56 7.45 14.81
CA THR A 132 9.16 6.17 15.36
C THR A 132 10.12 5.74 16.44
N GLU A 133 9.66 5.75 17.69
CA GLU A 133 10.37 5.15 18.83
C GLU A 133 9.94 3.68 18.99
N HIS A 134 10.81 2.86 19.57
CA HIS A 134 10.71 1.39 19.67
C HIS A 134 9.37 0.78 20.13
N GLU A 135 8.46 1.57 20.73
CA GLU A 135 7.22 1.03 21.30
C GLU A 135 5.97 1.76 20.81
N LYS A 136 6.13 2.83 20.05
CA LYS A 136 4.98 3.62 19.57
C LYS A 136 4.54 3.16 18.20
N ARG A 137 3.30 2.73 18.11
CA ARG A 137 2.64 2.52 16.83
C ARG A 137 2.24 3.84 16.23
N VAL A 138 2.34 3.93 14.91
CA VAL A 138 1.93 5.09 14.13
C VAL A 138 0.60 4.79 13.46
N ASP A 139 -0.40 5.61 13.71
CA ASP A 139 -1.66 5.54 12.97
C ASP A 139 -1.44 6.14 11.58
N ILE A 140 -1.94 5.48 10.56
CA ILE A 140 -1.81 5.94 9.19
C ILE A 140 -3.15 6.20 8.55
N SER A 141 -3.24 7.30 7.80
CA SER A 141 -4.41 7.66 7.02
C SER A 141 -4.11 7.45 5.54
N VAL A 142 -4.97 6.72 4.87
CA VAL A 142 -4.82 6.34 3.46
C VAL A 142 -6.11 6.54 2.68
N VAL A 143 -5.99 6.94 1.42
CA VAL A 143 -7.15 7.04 0.51
C VAL A 143 -7.53 5.64 0.04
N CYS A 144 -8.84 5.36 0.04
CA CYS A 144 -9.34 4.03 -0.28
C CYS A 144 -9.22 3.65 -1.75
N GLY A 145 -9.60 4.49 -2.69
CA GLY A 145 -9.53 4.21 -4.13
C GLY A 145 -9.86 2.75 -4.47
N ASN A 146 -8.96 2.08 -5.19
CA ASN A 146 -9.03 0.64 -5.51
C ASN A 146 -8.75 -0.29 -4.31
N PHE A 147 -8.61 0.25 -3.12
CA PHE A 147 -8.24 -0.47 -1.90
C PHE A 147 -6.80 -1.01 -1.85
N ASP A 148 -5.95 -0.62 -2.77
CA ASP A 148 -4.54 -1.04 -2.79
C ASP A 148 -3.77 -0.54 -1.57
N LEU A 149 -3.89 0.74 -1.22
CA LEU A 149 -3.18 1.35 -0.08
C LEU A 149 -3.64 0.82 1.28
N PRO A 150 -4.95 0.70 1.58
CA PRO A 150 -5.41 0.05 2.80
C PRO A 150 -4.91 -1.38 2.94
N MET A 151 -4.92 -2.16 1.86
CA MET A 151 -4.38 -3.52 1.85
C MET A 151 -2.88 -3.53 2.07
N SER A 152 -2.15 -2.63 1.41
CA SER A 152 -0.70 -2.49 1.62
C SER A 152 -0.37 -2.18 3.08
N ALA A 153 -1.13 -1.29 3.70
CA ALA A 153 -0.96 -0.94 5.10
C ALA A 153 -1.27 -2.12 6.04
N TRP A 154 -2.31 -2.87 5.75
CA TRP A 154 -2.68 -4.05 6.52
C TRP A 154 -1.59 -5.13 6.46
N TYR A 155 -1.11 -5.46 5.26
CA TYR A 155 -0.01 -6.41 5.10
C TYR A 155 1.29 -5.90 5.73
N ALA A 156 1.64 -4.63 5.54
CA ALA A 156 2.85 -4.05 6.13
C ALA A 156 2.83 -4.16 7.67
N ARG A 157 1.66 -3.93 8.30
CA ARG A 157 1.45 -4.16 9.73
C ARG A 157 1.60 -5.64 10.09
N ALA A 158 0.98 -6.53 9.34
CA ALA A 158 1.07 -7.97 9.57
C ALA A 158 2.51 -8.50 9.43
N TRP A 159 3.32 -7.85 8.59
CA TRP A 159 4.72 -8.21 8.36
C TRP A 159 5.71 -7.54 9.31
N GLY A 160 5.23 -6.74 10.25
CA GLY A 160 6.02 -6.26 11.37
C GLY A 160 6.18 -4.74 11.48
N LEU A 161 5.70 -3.93 10.52
CA LEU A 161 5.74 -2.48 10.70
C LEU A 161 4.90 -2.06 11.91
N PRO A 162 5.38 -1.09 12.72
CA PRO A 162 4.68 -0.60 13.89
C PRO A 162 3.50 0.30 13.52
N ILE A 163 2.59 -0.21 12.71
CA ILE A 163 1.36 0.47 12.33
C ILE A 163 0.29 0.19 13.39
N GLY A 164 -0.35 1.24 13.87
CA GLY A 164 -1.50 1.21 14.76
C GLY A 164 -2.81 1.09 13.99
N ASN A 165 -3.62 2.12 14.04
CA ASN A 165 -4.86 2.19 13.28
C ASN A 165 -4.59 2.51 11.81
N ILE A 166 -5.40 1.93 10.94
CA ILE A 166 -5.42 2.25 9.51
C ILE A 166 -6.73 2.99 9.26
N ILE A 167 -6.61 4.29 9.00
CA ILE A 167 -7.75 5.19 8.78
C ILE A 167 -7.99 5.25 7.27
N CYS A 168 -9.11 4.68 6.85
CA CYS A 168 -9.50 4.61 5.45
C CYS A 168 -10.35 5.83 5.06
N CYS A 169 -9.81 6.72 4.24
CA CYS A 169 -10.51 7.91 3.78
C CYS A 169 -11.29 7.61 2.49
N CYS A 170 -12.61 7.71 2.56
CA CYS A 170 -13.52 7.57 1.43
C CYS A 170 -14.16 8.93 1.13
N ASN A 171 -14.50 9.16 -0.15
CA ASN A 171 -15.41 10.23 -0.56
C ASN A 171 -16.88 9.74 -0.55
N GLU A 172 -17.77 10.44 -1.27
CA GLU A 172 -19.19 10.08 -1.36
C GLU A 172 -19.43 8.68 -1.94
N ASN A 173 -18.43 8.09 -2.63
CA ASN A 173 -18.48 6.72 -3.13
C ASN A 173 -18.21 5.71 -1.99
N GLY A 174 -19.04 5.76 -0.95
CA GLY A 174 -18.87 5.11 0.35
C GLY A 174 -19.20 3.61 0.39
N ASN A 175 -19.00 2.83 -0.67
CA ASN A 175 -19.31 1.40 -0.65
C ASN A 175 -18.48 0.64 0.40
N LEU A 176 -17.22 1.02 0.56
CA LEU A 176 -16.36 0.48 1.62
C LEU A 176 -16.89 0.85 3.01
N TRP A 177 -17.36 2.08 3.20
CA TRP A 177 -17.96 2.50 4.46
C TRP A 177 -19.20 1.64 4.81
N ASN A 178 -20.08 1.39 3.82
CA ASN A 178 -21.24 0.52 3.99
C ASN A 178 -20.84 -0.92 4.33
N LEU A 179 -19.77 -1.43 3.71
CA LEU A 179 -19.26 -2.75 3.99
C LEU A 179 -18.77 -2.87 5.44
N ILE A 180 -18.00 -1.89 5.90
CA ILE A 180 -17.41 -1.88 7.23
C ILE A 180 -18.48 -1.70 8.32
N HIS A 181 -19.41 -0.76 8.13
CA HIS A 181 -20.43 -0.42 9.13
C HIS A 181 -21.64 -1.35 9.13
N HIS A 182 -22.01 -1.87 7.96
CA HIS A 182 -23.24 -2.61 7.79
C HIS A 182 -23.02 -4.04 7.28
N GLY A 183 -21.80 -4.42 6.98
CA GLY A 183 -21.49 -5.71 6.35
C GLY A 183 -22.07 -5.84 4.92
N GLN A 184 -22.47 -4.74 4.31
CA GLN A 184 -23.15 -4.71 3.02
C GLN A 184 -22.22 -4.19 1.94
N PHE A 185 -21.93 -5.05 0.99
CA PHE A 185 -21.19 -4.68 -0.21
C PHE A 185 -22.12 -4.70 -1.42
N ARG A 186 -22.33 -3.54 -2.03
CA ARG A 186 -23.22 -3.38 -3.17
C ARG A 186 -22.40 -3.35 -4.46
N THR A 187 -22.76 -4.22 -5.39
CA THR A 187 -22.14 -4.32 -6.72
C THR A 187 -22.85 -3.51 -7.80
N ASP A 188 -24.02 -2.96 -7.47
CA ASP A 188 -24.91 -2.23 -8.37
C ASP A 188 -24.81 -0.69 -8.22
N THR A 189 -23.82 -0.22 -7.49
CA THR A 189 -23.62 1.23 -7.28
C THR A 189 -22.91 1.88 -8.45
N VAL A 190 -23.44 3.03 -8.89
CA VAL A 190 -22.82 3.88 -9.88
C VAL A 190 -21.89 4.88 -9.19
N SER A 191 -20.70 5.09 -9.75
CA SER A 191 -19.77 6.08 -9.21
C SER A 191 -20.30 7.49 -9.40
N VAL A 192 -20.20 8.29 -8.33
CA VAL A 192 -20.54 9.72 -8.33
C VAL A 192 -19.24 10.50 -8.52
N PRO A 193 -19.13 11.36 -9.54
CA PRO A 193 -17.97 12.23 -9.72
C PRO A 193 -17.82 13.21 -8.55
N THR A 194 -16.62 13.25 -7.95
CA THR A 194 -16.30 14.14 -6.83
C THR A 194 -15.09 15.02 -7.14
N GLY A 195 -14.68 15.87 -6.19
CA GLY A 195 -13.45 16.64 -6.28
C GLY A 195 -12.16 15.80 -6.17
N THR A 196 -12.26 14.49 -5.94
CA THR A 196 -11.14 13.55 -5.81
C THR A 196 -11.30 12.36 -6.75
N PRO A 197 -11.09 12.56 -8.07
CA PRO A 197 -11.39 11.55 -9.09
C PRO A 197 -10.71 10.21 -8.89
N GLU A 198 -9.50 10.20 -8.31
CA GLU A 198 -8.76 8.96 -8.02
C GLU A 198 -9.46 8.10 -6.95
N ALA A 199 -10.32 8.70 -6.14
CA ALA A 199 -11.09 8.02 -5.11
C ALA A 199 -12.53 7.71 -5.55
N ASP A 200 -12.94 8.10 -6.78
CA ASP A 200 -14.27 7.86 -7.33
C ASP A 200 -14.45 6.40 -7.77
N VAL A 201 -14.21 5.49 -6.84
CA VAL A 201 -14.26 4.06 -7.06
C VAL A 201 -15.31 3.44 -6.14
N THR A 202 -16.36 2.87 -6.73
CA THR A 202 -17.41 2.15 -5.98
C THR A 202 -17.06 0.69 -5.73
N LEU A 203 -16.32 0.09 -6.67
CA LEU A 203 -15.92 -1.31 -6.65
C LEU A 203 -14.41 -1.38 -6.80
N GLY A 204 -13.68 -1.26 -5.70
CA GLY A 204 -12.24 -1.48 -5.73
C GLY A 204 -11.92 -2.90 -6.22
N ALA A 205 -10.99 -3.03 -7.17
CA ALA A 205 -10.62 -4.32 -7.75
C ALA A 205 -10.18 -5.34 -6.69
N ASN A 206 -9.64 -4.87 -5.58
CA ASN A 206 -9.18 -5.68 -4.44
C ASN A 206 -10.28 -5.98 -3.41
N LEU A 207 -11.47 -5.41 -3.55
CA LEU A 207 -12.61 -5.65 -2.65
C LEU A 207 -13.43 -6.89 -3.04
N ASN A 208 -13.10 -7.58 -4.12
CA ASN A 208 -13.84 -8.75 -4.56
C ASN A 208 -13.70 -9.93 -3.58
N GLY A 209 -14.58 -9.92 -2.61
CA GLY A 209 -15.13 -11.07 -1.87
C GLY A 209 -14.19 -11.90 -0.98
N THR A 210 -12.93 -12.10 -1.34
CA THR A 210 -12.08 -13.08 -0.64
C THR A 210 -11.17 -12.45 0.43
N VAL A 211 -10.86 -11.18 0.31
CA VAL A 211 -9.93 -10.51 1.24
C VAL A 211 -10.65 -10.02 2.50
N ILE A 212 -11.93 -9.72 2.40
CA ILE A 212 -12.75 -9.22 3.51
C ILE A 212 -13.07 -10.32 4.53
N ALA A 213 -13.07 -11.58 4.12
CA ALA A 213 -13.36 -12.72 4.99
C ALA A 213 -12.27 -13.02 6.04
N ARG A 214 -11.11 -12.36 5.96
CA ARG A 214 -10.03 -12.51 6.95
C ARG A 214 -9.94 -11.30 7.87
N ASN A 215 -10.90 -11.18 8.81
CA ASN A 215 -10.82 -10.35 10.03
C ASN A 215 -10.06 -9.01 9.87
N ILE A 216 -10.59 -8.11 9.03
CA ILE A 216 -10.27 -6.70 9.17
C ILE A 216 -11.12 -6.22 10.33
N ASP A 217 -10.51 -6.09 11.52
CA ASP A 217 -11.13 -5.44 12.66
C ASP A 217 -11.13 -3.94 12.37
N VAL A 218 -12.17 -3.47 11.69
CA VAL A 218 -12.31 -2.07 11.29
C VAL A 218 -13.28 -1.41 12.24
N GLN A 219 -12.75 -0.61 13.14
CA GLN A 219 -13.56 0.34 13.90
C GLN A 219 -13.83 1.56 13.02
N ALA A 220 -15.08 1.81 12.75
CA ALA A 220 -15.50 2.94 11.98
C ALA A 220 -15.94 4.07 12.90
N GLU A 221 -15.22 5.19 12.90
CA GLU A 221 -15.66 6.43 13.51
C GLU A 221 -16.25 7.34 12.42
N SER A 222 -17.54 7.66 12.56
CA SER A 222 -18.19 8.67 11.72
C SER A 222 -18.07 10.04 12.39
N HIS A 223 -17.24 10.91 11.85
CA HIS A 223 -17.39 12.35 12.14
C HIS A 223 -18.39 12.94 11.16
N ARG A 224 -19.63 13.10 11.62
CA ARG A 224 -20.60 14.00 10.99
C ARG A 224 -20.28 15.41 11.48
N THR A 225 -19.78 16.25 10.61
CA THR A 225 -19.87 17.72 10.76
C THR A 225 -21.15 18.21 10.14
#